data_c040803f4ec35cf9081815c2ade30be3
#
_entry.id   c040803f4ec35cf9081815c2ade30be3
#
_cell.length_a   1.000
_cell.length_b   1.000
_cell.length_c   1.000
_cell.angle_alpha   90.00
_cell.angle_beta   90.00
_cell.angle_gamma   90.00
#
_symmetry.space_group_name_H-M   'P 1'
#
loop_
_entity.id
_entity.type
_entity.pdbx_description
1 polymer ?
#
loop_
_entity_poly.entity_id
_entity_poly.type
_entity_poly.pdbx_seq_one_letter_code
_entity_poly.pdbx_strand_id
1 'polypeptide(L)'
;MHPKDSISDGQPEPPGDAAEAAGAGEVAGAGEHPEPVVEPAVEPAAAVKRRPRGRTTLIIAAAALLGIAGGVATGYAVQADRAPTPLAALSQPGLAYPAKALPAGKEPDPLPASQDRRVRTDGDLRKLIVPRPKGWQEDKSLTALTQDGWLGVESYAMNFENEEYMFSDLLDQGLRRVAGTTWKKGEYRAADVYLVQFNSGAAAAAHAEDQRSYMPEKRAAGNEGTAIKGSAEGRYYVFPAERKAGYLPFYQARAIFSRGDVMVDIHIFDSAPISKKDIRTLAERQLERL
;
A
#
# COMPACT_ATOMS: atom_id res chain seq x y z
N MET A 1 51.34 29.36 14.15
CA MET A 1 52.06 28.08 14.17
C MET A 1 51.05 27.01 13.72
N HIS A 2 51.13 26.66 12.42
CA HIS A 2 50.33 25.59 11.79
C HIS A 2 50.97 24.26 12.09
N PRO A 3 50.20 23.16 12.08
CA PRO A 3 50.43 22.24 10.97
C PRO A 3 49.16 21.89 10.19
N LYS A 4 49.39 21.78 8.90
CA LYS A 4 48.60 21.07 7.89
C LYS A 4 48.68 19.57 8.20
N ASP A 5 47.55 18.87 8.08
CA ASP A 5 47.59 17.51 7.64
C ASP A 5 46.42 17.24 6.67
N SER A 6 46.85 16.91 5.49
CA SER A 6 46.08 16.45 4.34
C SER A 6 45.52 15.07 4.64
N ILE A 7 44.26 14.84 4.48
CA ILE A 7 43.70 13.49 4.33
C ILE A 7 42.97 13.39 3.00
N SER A 8 43.54 12.50 2.24
CA SER A 8 43.27 11.94 0.91
C SER A 8 41.81 11.63 0.66
N ASP A 9 41.36 12.08 -0.52
CA ASP A 9 40.19 11.54 -1.24
C ASP A 9 40.31 10.03 -1.41
N GLY A 10 39.31 9.30 -0.93
CA GLY A 10 39.06 7.90 -1.22
C GLY A 10 37.67 7.77 -1.83
N GLN A 11 37.59 7.96 -3.12
CA GLN A 11 36.43 7.66 -3.93
C GLN A 11 36.40 6.12 -4.15
N PRO A 12 35.34 5.39 -3.85
CA PRO A 12 35.21 4.02 -4.32
C PRO A 12 34.71 4.01 -5.77
N GLU A 13 35.51 3.36 -6.62
CA GLU A 13 35.19 3.01 -8.00
C GLU A 13 33.96 2.09 -8.09
N PRO A 14 33.16 2.18 -9.17
CA PRO A 14 32.09 1.24 -9.43
C PRO A 14 32.66 -0.10 -9.91
N PRO A 15 32.08 -1.25 -9.57
CA PRO A 15 32.46 -2.52 -10.09
C PRO A 15 32.08 -2.64 -11.57
N GLY A 16 33.12 -3.01 -12.36
CA GLY A 16 33.08 -3.16 -13.80
C GLY A 16 32.17 -4.30 -14.26
N ASP A 17 31.78 -4.15 -15.52
CA ASP A 17 31.24 -5.14 -16.43
C ASP A 17 31.98 -6.49 -16.37
N ALA A 18 31.18 -7.55 -16.21
CA ALA A 18 31.57 -8.89 -16.63
C ALA A 18 30.50 -9.42 -17.59
N ALA A 19 30.75 -9.16 -18.86
CA ALA A 19 30.24 -9.97 -19.96
C ALA A 19 31.03 -11.27 -20.06
N GLU A 20 30.43 -12.25 -20.72
CA GLU A 20 30.91 -13.57 -21.20
C GLU A 20 30.27 -14.74 -20.41
N ALA A 21 29.80 -15.79 -21.06
CA ALA A 21 29.94 -16.31 -22.42
C ALA A 21 28.83 -17.33 -22.66
N ALA A 22 28.24 -17.33 -23.82
CA ALA A 22 28.43 -18.31 -24.87
C ALA A 22 28.03 -19.76 -24.55
N GLY A 23 27.06 -20.23 -25.29
CA GLY A 23 26.73 -21.62 -25.54
C GLY A 23 26.27 -21.78 -26.99
N ALA A 24 27.24 -21.79 -27.92
CA ALA A 24 27.04 -22.13 -29.30
C ALA A 24 26.89 -23.65 -29.43
N GLY A 25 25.82 -24.10 -30.05
CA GLY A 25 25.66 -25.45 -30.59
C GLY A 25 25.70 -25.38 -32.12
N GLU A 26 26.87 -25.62 -32.63
CA GLU A 26 27.19 -25.78 -34.04
C GLU A 26 26.82 -27.19 -34.50
N VAL A 27 26.03 -27.32 -35.57
CA VAL A 27 25.98 -28.51 -36.40
C VAL A 27 26.15 -28.11 -37.84
N ALA A 28 27.34 -28.48 -38.36
CA ALA A 28 27.74 -28.39 -39.76
C ALA A 28 26.92 -29.33 -40.63
N GLY A 29 26.61 -28.87 -41.81
CA GLY A 29 26.12 -29.68 -42.93
C GLY A 29 26.44 -28.99 -44.25
N ALA A 30 27.55 -29.41 -44.86
CA ALA A 30 28.04 -29.00 -46.15
C ALA A 30 27.13 -29.49 -47.28
N GLY A 31 27.15 -28.79 -48.39
CA GLY A 31 26.88 -29.44 -49.64
C GLY A 31 26.14 -28.67 -50.72
N GLU A 32 26.90 -28.21 -51.69
CA GLU A 32 26.60 -28.25 -53.10
C GLU A 32 25.62 -27.25 -53.75
N HIS A 33 26.22 -26.38 -54.51
CA HIS A 33 25.60 -25.77 -55.71
C HIS A 33 25.24 -26.80 -56.74
N PRO A 34 24.16 -26.69 -57.46
CA PRO A 34 24.15 -26.96 -58.89
C PRO A 34 23.63 -25.80 -59.74
N GLU A 35 24.09 -25.84 -60.97
CA GLU A 35 23.95 -24.97 -62.12
C GLU A 35 22.51 -24.75 -62.61
N PRO A 36 22.29 -23.82 -63.57
CA PRO A 36 21.00 -23.33 -63.98
C PRO A 36 20.28 -24.30 -64.92
N VAL A 37 19.07 -24.61 -64.57
CA VAL A 37 18.12 -25.37 -65.44
C VAL A 37 17.18 -24.42 -66.17
N VAL A 38 17.19 -24.60 -67.48
CA VAL A 38 16.39 -23.97 -68.53
C VAL A 38 14.89 -24.01 -68.19
N GLU A 39 14.21 -22.88 -68.33
CA GLU A 39 12.73 -22.76 -68.33
C GLU A 39 12.10 -23.57 -69.48
N PRO A 40 11.07 -24.33 -69.23
CA PRO A 40 10.04 -24.62 -70.24
C PRO A 40 8.84 -23.66 -70.07
N ALA A 41 8.41 -23.11 -71.20
CA ALA A 41 7.23 -22.28 -71.37
C ALA A 41 5.98 -22.96 -70.78
N VAL A 42 5.31 -22.27 -69.86
CA VAL A 42 4.03 -22.70 -69.30
C VAL A 42 2.91 -21.98 -70.01
N GLU A 43 2.05 -22.75 -70.65
CA GLU A 43 0.76 -22.34 -71.22
C GLU A 43 -0.13 -21.67 -70.15
N PRO A 44 -0.99 -20.75 -70.52
CA PRO A 44 -1.87 -20.04 -69.56
C PRO A 44 -2.91 -20.97 -68.96
N ALA A 45 -2.73 -21.31 -67.69
CA ALA A 45 -3.69 -22.07 -66.92
C ALA A 45 -5.01 -21.29 -66.76
N ALA A 46 -6.09 -21.94 -67.03
CA ALA A 46 -7.46 -21.46 -66.95
C ALA A 46 -7.78 -20.80 -65.59
N ALA A 47 -8.43 -19.65 -65.66
CA ALA A 47 -8.84 -18.88 -64.49
C ALA A 47 -9.68 -19.72 -63.51
N VAL A 48 -9.08 -20.08 -62.38
CA VAL A 48 -9.81 -20.70 -61.28
C VAL A 48 -10.76 -19.64 -60.66
N LYS A 49 -12.06 -19.86 -60.83
CA LYS A 49 -13.11 -19.06 -60.14
C LYS A 49 -12.86 -19.03 -58.64
N ARG A 50 -12.39 -17.91 -58.15
CA ARG A 50 -12.27 -17.68 -56.70
C ARG A 50 -13.65 -17.72 -56.05
N ARG A 51 -13.97 -18.78 -55.34
CA ARG A 51 -15.16 -18.85 -54.48
C ARG A 51 -15.13 -17.71 -53.48
N PRO A 52 -16.26 -17.01 -53.26
CA PRO A 52 -16.31 -15.89 -52.33
C PRO A 52 -16.05 -16.42 -50.89
N ARG A 53 -14.87 -16.13 -50.35
CA ARG A 53 -14.41 -16.51 -49.00
C ARG A 53 -15.29 -15.91 -47.88
N GLY A 54 -16.13 -14.90 -48.16
CA GLY A 54 -16.96 -14.24 -47.17
C GLY A 54 -18.09 -15.10 -46.58
N ARG A 55 -18.68 -16.02 -47.37
CA ARG A 55 -19.80 -16.85 -46.89
C ARG A 55 -19.38 -17.86 -45.86
N THR A 56 -18.24 -18.49 -46.04
CA THR A 56 -17.71 -19.48 -45.05
C THR A 56 -17.31 -18.80 -43.76
N THR A 57 -16.67 -17.63 -43.83
CA THR A 57 -16.30 -16.84 -42.64
C THR A 57 -17.54 -16.38 -41.88
N LEU A 58 -18.60 -15.97 -42.56
CA LEU A 58 -19.85 -15.53 -41.96
C LEU A 58 -20.58 -16.71 -41.27
N ILE A 59 -20.57 -17.89 -41.86
CA ILE A 59 -21.15 -19.10 -41.24
C ILE A 59 -20.36 -19.51 -39.99
N ILE A 60 -19.02 -19.47 -40.03
CA ILE A 60 -18.18 -19.77 -38.86
C ILE A 60 -18.42 -18.73 -37.77
N ALA A 61 -18.49 -17.45 -38.08
CA ALA A 61 -18.77 -16.41 -37.10
C ALA A 61 -20.18 -16.56 -36.48
N ALA A 62 -21.19 -16.87 -37.28
CA ALA A 62 -22.54 -17.12 -36.78
C ALA A 62 -22.60 -18.38 -35.89
N ALA A 63 -21.91 -19.46 -36.27
CA ALA A 63 -21.83 -20.67 -35.45
C ALA A 63 -21.10 -20.43 -34.16
N ALA A 64 -20.02 -19.62 -34.13
CA ALA A 64 -19.28 -19.24 -32.92
C ALA A 64 -20.16 -18.41 -31.96
N LEU A 65 -20.90 -17.41 -32.51
CA LEU A 65 -21.82 -16.60 -31.72
C LEU A 65 -22.96 -17.43 -31.11
N LEU A 66 -23.53 -18.34 -31.88
CA LEU A 66 -24.58 -19.25 -31.39
C LEU A 66 -24.03 -20.22 -30.36
N GLY A 67 -22.80 -20.71 -30.54
CA GLY A 67 -22.11 -21.59 -29.57
C GLY A 67 -21.83 -20.86 -28.26
N ILE A 68 -21.34 -19.63 -28.31
CA ILE A 68 -21.09 -18.82 -27.11
C ILE A 68 -22.41 -18.48 -26.41
N ALA A 69 -23.40 -17.97 -27.13
CA ALA A 69 -24.70 -17.62 -26.55
C ALA A 69 -25.42 -18.83 -25.96
N GLY A 70 -25.44 -19.96 -26.66
CA GLY A 70 -26.03 -21.21 -26.20
C GLY A 70 -25.26 -21.82 -25.00
N GLY A 71 -23.92 -21.78 -25.06
CA GLY A 71 -23.07 -22.27 -23.98
C GLY A 71 -23.22 -21.44 -22.72
N VAL A 72 -23.25 -20.09 -22.82
CA VAL A 72 -23.46 -19.19 -21.67
C VAL A 72 -24.86 -19.40 -21.08
N ALA A 73 -25.91 -19.45 -21.91
CA ALA A 73 -27.27 -19.65 -21.43
C ALA A 73 -27.44 -20.98 -20.72
N THR A 74 -26.90 -22.06 -21.30
CA THR A 74 -26.94 -23.40 -20.67
C THR A 74 -26.10 -23.46 -19.39
N GLY A 75 -24.90 -22.90 -19.43
CA GLY A 75 -24.02 -22.82 -18.27
C GLY A 75 -24.65 -22.02 -17.12
N TYR A 76 -25.31 -20.91 -17.44
CA TYR A 76 -26.02 -20.10 -16.44
C TYR A 76 -27.22 -20.86 -15.85
N ALA A 77 -28.03 -21.52 -16.67
CA ALA A 77 -29.18 -22.29 -16.20
C ALA A 77 -28.72 -23.43 -15.25
N VAL A 78 -27.69 -24.17 -15.65
CA VAL A 78 -27.13 -25.25 -14.82
C VAL A 78 -26.55 -24.71 -13.51
N GLN A 79 -25.95 -23.51 -13.54
CA GLN A 79 -25.36 -22.92 -12.35
C GLN A 79 -26.45 -22.29 -11.44
N ALA A 80 -27.49 -21.71 -12.01
CA ALA A 80 -28.60 -21.13 -11.25
C ALA A 80 -29.41 -22.18 -10.48
N ASP A 81 -29.54 -23.38 -11.04
CA ASP A 81 -30.23 -24.52 -10.38
C ASP A 81 -29.37 -25.28 -9.38
N ARG A 82 -28.06 -24.97 -9.29
CA ARG A 82 -27.21 -25.56 -8.28
C ARG A 82 -27.49 -24.94 -6.90
N ALA A 83 -27.75 -25.79 -5.93
CA ALA A 83 -27.75 -25.37 -4.53
C ALA A 83 -26.41 -24.69 -4.23
N PRO A 84 -26.41 -23.54 -3.51
CA PRO A 84 -25.17 -22.89 -3.10
C PRO A 84 -24.23 -23.90 -2.45
N THR A 85 -23.02 -24.04 -3.00
CA THR A 85 -22.01 -24.88 -2.34
C THR A 85 -21.75 -24.24 -0.98
N PRO A 86 -22.01 -24.94 0.15
CA PRO A 86 -21.66 -24.37 1.44
C PRO A 86 -20.17 -24.14 1.43
N LEU A 87 -19.77 -22.87 1.45
CA LEU A 87 -18.38 -22.52 1.71
C LEU A 87 -18.00 -23.20 3.01
N ALA A 88 -16.90 -23.95 3.00
CA ALA A 88 -16.30 -24.40 4.25
C ALA A 88 -16.27 -23.17 5.17
N ALA A 89 -16.89 -23.28 6.34
CA ALA A 89 -16.84 -22.20 7.31
C ALA A 89 -15.39 -21.72 7.38
N LEU A 90 -15.14 -20.41 7.36
CA LEU A 90 -13.84 -19.82 7.68
C LEU A 90 -13.55 -20.17 9.16
N SER A 91 -13.45 -21.45 9.44
CA SER A 91 -13.28 -21.98 10.76
C SER A 91 -11.78 -22.15 11.00
N GLN A 92 -11.27 -21.33 11.88
CA GLN A 92 -10.10 -21.79 12.62
C GLN A 92 -10.46 -23.14 13.25
N PRO A 93 -9.58 -24.15 13.17
CA PRO A 93 -9.84 -25.45 13.78
C PRO A 93 -10.18 -25.26 15.27
N GLY A 94 -11.36 -25.69 15.70
CA GLY A 94 -11.79 -25.59 17.07
C GLY A 94 -12.70 -24.41 17.45
N LEU A 95 -13.03 -23.49 16.52
CA LEU A 95 -14.04 -22.46 16.74
C LEU A 95 -15.41 -22.96 16.27
N ALA A 96 -16.14 -23.60 17.16
CA ALA A 96 -17.57 -23.79 17.00
C ALA A 96 -18.27 -22.53 17.56
N TYR A 97 -19.16 -21.91 16.77
CA TYR A 97 -20.09 -20.92 17.33
C TYR A 97 -20.91 -21.62 18.42
N PRO A 98 -21.04 -21.03 19.61
CA PRO A 98 -21.91 -21.57 20.64
C PRO A 98 -23.33 -21.70 20.08
N ALA A 99 -23.94 -22.83 20.24
CA ALA A 99 -25.28 -23.14 19.73
C ALA A 99 -26.37 -22.19 20.29
N LYS A 100 -26.06 -21.43 21.34
CA LYS A 100 -26.93 -20.41 21.94
C LYS A 100 -26.13 -19.20 22.33
N ALA A 101 -26.71 -18.03 22.16
CA ALA A 101 -26.15 -16.78 22.72
C ALA A 101 -25.94 -16.95 24.24
N LEU A 102 -24.89 -16.37 24.76
CA LEU A 102 -24.65 -16.32 26.20
C LEU A 102 -25.84 -15.62 26.87
N PRO A 103 -26.30 -16.09 28.03
CA PRO A 103 -27.32 -15.40 28.79
C PRO A 103 -26.87 -13.97 29.12
N ALA A 104 -27.79 -13.03 29.11
CA ALA A 104 -27.52 -11.65 29.50
C ALA A 104 -26.85 -11.59 30.89
N GLY A 105 -25.74 -10.86 31.01
CA GLY A 105 -24.95 -10.77 32.23
C GLY A 105 -23.90 -11.88 32.43
N LYS A 106 -23.73 -12.80 31.44
CA LYS A 106 -22.66 -13.80 31.38
C LYS A 106 -21.65 -13.49 30.26
N GLU A 107 -21.72 -12.29 29.72
CA GLU A 107 -20.75 -11.84 28.73
C GLU A 107 -19.36 -11.69 29.41
N PRO A 108 -18.28 -12.13 28.75
CA PRO A 108 -16.95 -11.88 29.28
C PRO A 108 -16.71 -10.37 29.42
N ASP A 109 -15.99 -9.98 30.44
CA ASP A 109 -15.58 -8.59 30.62
C ASP A 109 -14.87 -8.06 29.36
N PRO A 110 -15.14 -6.83 28.95
CA PRO A 110 -14.45 -6.24 27.80
C PRO A 110 -12.94 -6.23 28.03
N LEU A 111 -12.19 -6.56 26.98
CA LEU A 111 -10.74 -6.52 27.04
C LEU A 111 -10.25 -5.13 27.48
N PRO A 112 -9.22 -5.05 28.33
CA PRO A 112 -8.57 -3.77 28.64
C PRO A 112 -8.18 -3.06 27.34
N ALA A 113 -8.27 -1.73 27.30
CA ALA A 113 -7.96 -0.93 26.13
C ALA A 113 -6.55 -1.21 25.54
N SER A 114 -5.59 -1.63 26.37
CA SER A 114 -4.25 -2.03 25.97
C SER A 114 -4.20 -3.37 25.22
N GLN A 115 -5.23 -4.20 25.35
CA GLN A 115 -5.34 -5.53 24.72
C GLN A 115 -6.42 -5.57 23.65
N ASP A 116 -7.32 -4.60 23.62
CA ASP A 116 -8.35 -4.52 22.59
C ASP A 116 -7.74 -3.98 21.29
N ARG A 117 -7.53 -4.90 20.34
CA ARG A 117 -7.02 -4.59 19.01
C ARG A 117 -8.14 -4.44 17.97
N ARG A 118 -9.39 -4.40 18.38
CA ARG A 118 -10.52 -4.22 17.47
C ARG A 118 -10.73 -2.74 17.20
N VAL A 119 -10.89 -2.42 15.93
CA VAL A 119 -11.35 -1.11 15.47
C VAL A 119 -12.86 -1.14 15.38
N ARG A 120 -13.54 -0.14 15.94
CA ARG A 120 -14.98 0.08 15.73
C ARG A 120 -15.23 0.66 14.35
N THR A 121 -14.91 -0.08 13.31
CA THR A 121 -15.09 0.36 11.92
C THR A 121 -16.40 -0.16 11.35
N ASP A 122 -17.50 0.42 11.70
CA ASP A 122 -18.77 0.19 11.00
C ASP A 122 -18.80 1.01 9.70
N GLY A 123 -17.81 0.79 8.83
CA GLY A 123 -17.83 1.25 7.44
C GLY A 123 -16.97 2.48 7.12
N ASP A 124 -17.14 3.63 7.73
CA ASP A 124 -16.44 4.87 7.32
C ASP A 124 -15.31 5.26 8.26
N LEU A 125 -14.08 4.92 7.88
CA LEU A 125 -12.85 5.20 8.63
C LEU A 125 -12.68 6.70 8.94
N ARG A 126 -13.17 7.60 8.07
CA ARG A 126 -13.10 9.06 8.27
C ARG A 126 -13.81 9.53 9.52
N LYS A 127 -14.88 8.81 9.93
CA LYS A 127 -15.63 9.11 11.16
C LYS A 127 -14.86 8.81 12.43
N LEU A 128 -13.79 8.03 12.34
CA LEU A 128 -12.90 7.70 13.45
C LEU A 128 -11.78 8.72 13.63
N ILE A 129 -11.54 9.60 12.67
CA ILE A 129 -10.58 10.69 12.85
C ILE A 129 -11.02 11.57 14.04
N VAL A 130 -10.06 11.89 14.90
CA VAL A 130 -10.31 12.78 16.04
C VAL A 130 -10.84 14.14 15.57
N PRO A 131 -11.84 14.72 16.23
CA PRO A 131 -12.33 16.04 15.86
C PRO A 131 -11.23 17.10 15.96
N ARG A 132 -11.23 18.02 15.01
CA ARG A 132 -10.31 19.15 14.96
C ARG A 132 -10.26 19.88 16.30
N PRO A 133 -9.07 20.10 16.89
CA PRO A 133 -8.95 20.80 18.15
C PRO A 133 -9.42 22.26 18.06
N LYS A 134 -9.91 22.81 19.17
CA LYS A 134 -10.34 24.22 19.22
C LYS A 134 -9.19 25.17 18.86
N GLY A 135 -9.48 26.12 17.99
CA GLY A 135 -8.50 27.11 17.51
C GLY A 135 -7.64 26.65 16.34
N TRP A 136 -7.84 25.44 15.83
CA TRP A 136 -7.25 24.97 14.58
C TRP A 136 -8.21 25.17 13.41
N GLN A 137 -7.67 25.29 12.21
CA GLN A 137 -8.41 25.40 10.96
C GLN A 137 -8.03 24.23 10.06
N GLU A 138 -8.93 23.82 9.19
CA GLU A 138 -8.62 22.85 8.14
C GLU A 138 -7.59 23.44 7.17
N ASP A 139 -6.56 22.69 6.86
CA ASP A 139 -5.59 23.12 5.84
C ASP A 139 -6.05 22.62 4.47
N LYS A 140 -6.55 23.57 3.67
CA LYS A 140 -7.05 23.27 2.32
C LYS A 140 -5.94 22.99 1.31
N SER A 141 -4.69 23.29 1.61
CA SER A 141 -3.56 23.04 0.69
C SER A 141 -3.29 21.56 0.51
N LEU A 142 -3.51 20.75 1.55
CA LEU A 142 -3.40 19.30 1.50
C LEU A 142 -4.71 18.59 1.14
N THR A 143 -5.84 19.30 1.16
CA THR A 143 -7.12 18.79 0.66
C THR A 143 -7.05 18.48 -0.84
N ALA A 144 -6.06 19.02 -1.56
CA ALA A 144 -5.81 18.67 -2.96
C ALA A 144 -5.31 17.21 -3.15
N LEU A 145 -4.70 16.62 -2.12
CA LEU A 145 -4.22 15.23 -2.12
C LEU A 145 -5.26 14.24 -1.58
N THR A 146 -6.33 14.75 -0.94
CA THR A 146 -7.40 13.91 -0.42
C THR A 146 -8.68 14.14 -1.20
N GLN A 147 -9.32 13.08 -1.63
CA GLN A 147 -10.66 13.13 -2.16
C GLN A 147 -11.66 12.79 -1.04
N ASP A 148 -12.41 13.80 -0.59
CA ASP A 148 -13.41 13.64 0.48
C ASP A 148 -12.85 13.04 1.80
N GLY A 149 -11.60 13.34 2.12
CA GLY A 149 -10.93 12.81 3.32
C GLY A 149 -10.33 11.42 3.14
N TRP A 150 -10.34 10.88 1.93
CA TRP A 150 -9.59 9.69 1.54
C TRP A 150 -8.27 10.08 0.88
N LEU A 151 -7.19 9.41 1.26
CA LEU A 151 -5.88 9.58 0.65
C LEU A 151 -5.56 8.36 -0.22
N GLY A 152 -5.11 8.58 -1.45
CA GLY A 152 -4.60 7.52 -2.31
C GLY A 152 -3.34 6.87 -1.72
N VAL A 153 -3.07 5.62 -2.09
CA VAL A 153 -1.87 4.90 -1.61
C VAL A 153 -0.61 5.63 -2.05
N GLU A 154 -0.58 6.08 -3.30
CA GLU A 154 0.52 6.86 -3.86
C GLU A 154 0.75 8.17 -3.09
N SER A 155 -0.33 8.88 -2.74
CA SER A 155 -0.23 10.13 -1.98
C SER A 155 0.24 9.89 -0.54
N TYR A 156 -0.10 8.74 0.06
CA TYR A 156 0.41 8.38 1.37
C TYR A 156 1.89 7.97 1.29
N ALA A 157 2.29 7.22 0.25
CA ALA A 157 3.67 6.82 0.02
C ALA A 157 4.62 8.01 -0.17
N MET A 158 4.14 9.14 -0.71
CA MET A 158 4.91 10.39 -0.85
C MET A 158 5.40 10.98 0.49
N ASN A 159 4.88 10.51 1.64
CA ASN A 159 5.39 10.94 2.95
C ASN A 159 6.70 10.24 3.35
N PHE A 160 7.22 9.32 2.53
CA PHE A 160 8.41 8.53 2.83
C PHE A 160 9.56 8.85 1.88
N GLU A 161 10.81 8.66 2.33
CA GLU A 161 12.02 8.95 1.52
C GLU A 161 12.08 8.11 0.24
N ASN A 162 11.65 6.85 0.29
CA ASN A 162 11.57 5.97 -0.87
C ASN A 162 10.10 5.68 -1.17
N GLU A 163 9.50 6.53 -1.97
CA GLU A 163 8.07 6.49 -2.32
C GLU A 163 7.70 5.20 -3.06
N GLU A 164 8.52 4.78 -4.03
CA GLU A 164 8.28 3.59 -4.85
C GLU A 164 8.33 2.31 -4.01
N TYR A 165 9.34 2.18 -3.15
CA TYR A 165 9.45 1.07 -2.22
C TYR A 165 8.26 1.04 -1.27
N MET A 166 7.91 2.18 -0.66
CA MET A 166 6.80 2.25 0.28
C MET A 166 5.46 1.95 -0.39
N PHE A 167 5.24 2.43 -1.61
CA PHE A 167 4.03 2.11 -2.37
C PHE A 167 3.87 0.60 -2.56
N SER A 168 4.93 -0.07 -2.99
CA SER A 168 4.92 -1.53 -3.19
C SER A 168 4.74 -2.28 -1.88
N ASP A 169 5.45 -1.89 -0.83
CA ASP A 169 5.38 -2.50 0.50
C ASP A 169 3.98 -2.39 1.12
N LEU A 170 3.33 -1.24 1.00
CA LEU A 170 1.97 -1.03 1.48
C LEU A 170 0.95 -1.96 0.79
N LEU A 171 1.11 -2.17 -0.53
CA LEU A 171 0.25 -3.09 -1.28
C LEU A 171 0.49 -4.54 -0.86
N ASP A 172 1.75 -4.95 -0.70
CA ASP A 172 2.15 -6.29 -0.28
C ASP A 172 1.67 -6.60 1.15
N GLN A 173 1.68 -5.62 2.04
CA GLN A 173 1.13 -5.73 3.40
C GLN A 173 -0.40 -5.74 3.44
N GLY A 174 -1.07 -5.54 2.31
CA GLY A 174 -2.51 -5.57 2.21
C GLY A 174 -3.19 -4.30 2.72
N LEU A 175 -2.62 -3.13 2.40
CA LEU A 175 -3.29 -1.86 2.62
C LEU A 175 -4.66 -1.84 1.93
N ARG A 176 -5.68 -1.43 2.64
CA ARG A 176 -7.05 -1.30 2.10
C ARG A 176 -7.37 0.13 1.72
N ARG A 177 -7.12 1.06 2.63
CA ARG A 177 -7.47 2.49 2.45
C ARG A 177 -6.78 3.34 3.51
N VAL A 178 -6.63 4.62 3.20
CA VAL A 178 -6.13 5.63 4.12
C VAL A 178 -7.14 6.76 4.24
N ALA A 179 -7.52 7.11 5.47
CA ALA A 179 -8.26 8.33 5.75
C ALA A 179 -7.30 9.34 6.39
N GLY A 180 -7.35 10.58 5.94
CA GLY A 180 -6.43 11.60 6.42
C GLY A 180 -7.09 12.97 6.57
N THR A 181 -6.52 13.77 7.45
CA THR A 181 -6.88 15.18 7.63
C THR A 181 -5.66 15.99 8.04
N THR A 182 -5.65 17.23 7.61
CA THR A 182 -4.62 18.18 7.99
C THR A 182 -5.24 19.44 8.56
N TRP A 183 -4.67 19.91 9.64
CA TRP A 183 -5.08 21.16 10.28
C TRP A 183 -3.89 22.09 10.44
N LYS A 184 -4.19 23.39 10.46
CA LYS A 184 -3.23 24.44 10.75
C LYS A 184 -3.69 25.33 11.89
N LYS A 185 -2.72 25.88 12.61
CA LYS A 185 -2.92 26.86 13.67
C LYS A 185 -1.90 27.98 13.54
N GLY A 186 -2.34 29.17 13.23
CA GLY A 186 -1.46 30.27 12.89
C GLY A 186 -0.80 30.04 11.52
N GLU A 187 0.42 30.52 11.35
CA GLU A 187 1.13 30.54 10.07
C GLU A 187 1.94 29.26 9.82
N TYR A 188 2.60 28.73 10.87
CA TYR A 188 3.61 27.67 10.71
C TYR A 188 3.24 26.35 11.37
N ARG A 189 2.27 26.33 12.28
CA ARG A 189 1.89 25.10 12.97
C ARG A 189 0.89 24.31 12.15
N ALA A 190 1.25 23.06 11.83
CA ALA A 190 0.39 22.11 11.14
C ALA A 190 0.32 20.79 11.91
N ALA A 191 -0.76 20.03 11.69
CA ALA A 191 -0.92 18.69 12.21
C ALA A 191 -1.63 17.81 11.19
N ASP A 192 -1.02 16.66 10.91
CA ASP A 192 -1.56 15.62 10.03
C ASP A 192 -1.99 14.43 10.87
N VAL A 193 -3.13 13.85 10.54
CA VAL A 193 -3.63 12.63 11.15
C VAL A 193 -4.01 11.66 10.04
N TYR A 194 -3.34 10.51 10.00
CA TYR A 194 -3.62 9.44 9.06
C TYR A 194 -4.11 8.20 9.81
N LEU A 195 -5.19 7.61 9.30
CA LEU A 195 -5.68 6.30 9.69
C LEU A 195 -5.45 5.36 8.50
N VAL A 196 -4.52 4.44 8.67
CA VAL A 196 -4.06 3.52 7.62
C VAL A 196 -4.63 2.14 7.92
N GLN A 197 -5.64 1.72 7.15
CA GLN A 197 -6.33 0.45 7.38
C GLN A 197 -5.78 -0.65 6.48
N PHE A 198 -5.48 -1.78 7.09
CA PHE A 198 -4.98 -2.99 6.44
C PHE A 198 -6.03 -4.10 6.41
N ASN A 199 -5.74 -5.20 5.72
CA ASN A 199 -6.59 -6.39 5.68
C ASN A 199 -6.62 -7.17 7.01
N SER A 200 -5.67 -6.92 7.90
CA SER A 200 -5.58 -7.60 9.20
C SER A 200 -4.96 -6.71 10.28
N GLY A 201 -5.28 -7.01 11.53
CA GLY A 201 -4.64 -6.36 12.67
C GLY A 201 -3.15 -6.68 12.80
N ALA A 202 -2.73 -7.84 12.33
CA ALA A 202 -1.31 -8.21 12.30
C ALA A 202 -0.52 -7.32 11.33
N ALA A 203 -1.07 -7.04 10.13
CA ALA A 203 -0.45 -6.15 9.16
C ALA A 203 -0.38 -4.70 9.68
N ALA A 204 -1.46 -4.19 10.28
CA ALA A 204 -1.46 -2.85 10.87
C ALA A 204 -0.43 -2.73 12.01
N ALA A 205 -0.31 -3.75 12.86
CA ALA A 205 0.67 -3.78 13.94
C ALA A 205 2.10 -3.87 13.41
N ALA A 206 2.36 -4.71 12.41
CA ALA A 206 3.67 -4.87 11.78
C ALA A 206 4.12 -3.57 11.11
N HIS A 207 3.24 -2.92 10.33
CA HIS A 207 3.57 -1.64 9.72
C HIS A 207 3.85 -0.55 10.78
N ALA A 208 3.05 -0.50 11.85
CA ALA A 208 3.29 0.44 12.95
C ALA A 208 4.63 0.16 13.67
N GLU A 209 5.02 -1.09 13.83
CA GLU A 209 6.31 -1.48 14.40
C GLU A 209 7.46 -1.11 13.49
N ASP A 210 7.36 -1.41 12.20
CA ASP A 210 8.33 -1.01 11.19
C ASP A 210 8.57 0.50 11.25
N GLN A 211 7.50 1.29 11.24
CA GLN A 211 7.58 2.75 11.33
C GLN A 211 8.19 3.24 12.66
N ARG A 212 8.10 2.49 13.75
CA ARG A 212 8.74 2.83 15.02
C ARG A 212 10.20 2.39 15.09
N SER A 213 10.58 1.34 14.36
CA SER A 213 11.88 0.70 14.46
C SER A 213 13.06 1.62 14.16
N TYR A 214 12.88 2.54 13.22
CA TYR A 214 13.93 3.50 12.84
C TYR A 214 13.86 4.84 13.60
N MET A 215 12.82 5.08 14.42
CA MET A 215 12.71 6.34 15.18
C MET A 215 13.88 6.61 16.13
N PRO A 216 14.53 5.60 16.78
CA PRO A 216 15.73 5.83 17.60
C PRO A 216 16.93 6.32 16.80
N GLU A 217 16.99 6.12 15.49
CA GLU A 217 18.10 6.55 14.67
C GLU A 217 18.28 8.07 14.70
N LYS A 218 19.55 8.50 14.69
CA LYS A 218 19.92 9.92 14.77
C LYS A 218 19.33 10.77 13.65
N ARG A 219 19.12 10.18 12.47
CA ARG A 219 18.51 10.84 11.30
C ARG A 219 16.98 10.97 11.41
N ALA A 220 16.35 10.23 12.34
CA ALA A 220 14.92 10.30 12.63
C ALA A 220 14.71 11.08 13.95
N ALA A 221 13.95 10.51 14.89
CA ALA A 221 13.67 11.20 16.15
C ALA A 221 14.85 11.20 17.13
N GLY A 222 15.81 10.26 16.98
CA GLY A 222 16.98 10.13 17.84
C GLY A 222 16.66 9.74 19.27
N ASN A 223 15.48 9.16 19.51
CA ASN A 223 15.04 8.73 20.83
C ASN A 223 14.03 7.57 20.74
N GLU A 224 13.90 6.81 21.84
CA GLU A 224 13.01 5.65 21.96
C GLU A 224 11.52 6.02 22.03
N GLY A 225 11.19 7.30 22.04
CA GLY A 225 9.84 7.78 22.24
C GLY A 225 9.27 7.52 23.63
N THR A 226 8.05 7.99 23.85
CA THR A 226 7.31 7.81 25.11
C THR A 226 6.04 7.02 24.83
N ALA A 227 5.71 6.06 25.70
CA ALA A 227 4.50 5.24 25.54
C ALA A 227 3.23 6.08 25.56
N ILE A 228 2.27 5.73 24.70
CA ILE A 228 0.93 6.29 24.68
C ILE A 228 0.06 5.50 25.65
N LYS A 229 -0.55 6.19 26.62
CA LYS A 229 -1.42 5.55 27.60
C LYS A 229 -2.62 4.91 26.91
N GLY A 230 -2.87 3.64 27.21
CA GLY A 230 -3.97 2.87 26.61
C GLY A 230 -3.64 2.17 25.29
N SER A 231 -2.42 2.33 24.77
CA SER A 231 -1.90 1.54 23.67
C SER A 231 -0.88 0.51 24.19
N ALA A 232 -0.87 -0.70 23.64
CA ALA A 232 0.09 -1.73 24.01
C ALA A 232 1.53 -1.34 23.62
N GLU A 233 1.71 -0.81 22.41
CA GLU A 233 3.02 -0.57 21.80
C GLU A 233 3.17 0.83 21.21
N GLY A 234 2.11 1.64 21.26
CA GLY A 234 2.11 2.99 20.69
C GLY A 234 3.10 3.91 21.39
N ARG A 235 3.78 4.71 20.57
CA ARG A 235 4.77 5.69 21.05
C ARG A 235 4.58 7.03 20.38
N TYR A 236 4.97 8.09 21.09
CA TYR A 236 5.12 9.41 20.50
C TYR A 236 6.55 9.92 20.70
N TYR A 237 6.98 10.72 19.75
CA TYR A 237 8.33 11.22 19.60
C TYR A 237 8.32 12.73 19.44
N VAL A 238 9.29 13.41 19.99
CA VAL A 238 9.62 14.81 19.69
C VAL A 238 11.01 14.83 19.10
N PHE A 239 11.12 15.34 17.89
CA PHE A 239 12.36 15.37 17.13
C PHE A 239 13.26 16.51 17.62
N PRO A 240 14.57 16.38 17.45
CA PRO A 240 15.49 17.50 17.58
C PRO A 240 15.10 18.62 16.61
N ALA A 241 15.35 19.88 17.01
CA ALA A 241 15.10 21.00 16.11
C ALA A 241 16.08 20.99 14.94
N GLU A 242 15.57 21.02 13.73
CA GLU A 242 16.38 21.23 12.54
C GLU A 242 16.63 22.72 12.33
N ARG A 243 17.88 23.07 12.09
CA ARG A 243 18.31 24.47 11.88
C ARG A 243 19.15 24.55 10.62
N LYS A 244 18.68 25.30 9.66
CA LYS A 244 19.39 25.58 8.41
C LYS A 244 19.53 27.08 8.23
N ALA A 245 20.70 27.55 7.85
CA ALA A 245 20.96 28.98 7.63
C ALA A 245 19.98 29.55 6.60
N GLY A 246 19.37 30.69 6.92
CA GLY A 246 18.38 31.34 6.05
C GLY A 246 16.96 30.82 6.15
N TYR A 247 16.69 29.80 6.99
CA TYR A 247 15.36 29.22 7.21
C TYR A 247 14.95 29.35 8.67
N LEU A 248 13.63 29.37 8.91
CA LEU A 248 13.09 29.23 10.25
C LEU A 248 13.45 27.84 10.81
N PRO A 249 13.63 27.71 12.13
CA PRO A 249 13.79 26.41 12.75
C PRO A 249 12.59 25.51 12.41
N PHE A 250 12.87 24.24 12.17
CA PHE A 250 11.82 23.25 11.94
C PHE A 250 11.74 22.29 13.14
N TYR A 251 10.56 22.16 13.70
CA TYR A 251 10.25 21.27 14.80
C TYR A 251 9.22 20.27 14.34
N GLN A 252 9.41 19.02 14.73
CA GLN A 252 8.51 17.92 14.41
C GLN A 252 8.21 17.08 15.65
N ALA A 253 6.99 16.58 15.73
CA ALA A 253 6.60 15.50 16.63
C ALA A 253 5.76 14.49 15.87
N ARG A 254 5.90 13.20 16.21
CA ARG A 254 5.18 12.10 15.57
C ARG A 254 4.61 11.16 16.62
N ALA A 255 3.43 10.60 16.38
CA ALA A 255 2.88 9.52 17.20
C ALA A 255 2.45 8.37 16.29
N ILE A 256 2.86 7.15 16.66
CA ILE A 256 2.65 5.93 15.88
C ILE A 256 2.06 4.87 16.80
N PHE A 257 0.92 4.31 16.44
CA PHE A 257 0.28 3.21 17.15
C PHE A 257 -0.67 2.46 16.26
N SER A 258 -1.12 1.28 16.68
CA SER A 258 -2.16 0.53 15.99
C SER A 258 -3.25 0.10 16.96
N ARG A 259 -4.47 -0.04 16.45
CA ARG A 259 -5.60 -0.68 17.13
C ARG A 259 -6.45 -1.42 16.10
N GLY A 260 -6.69 -2.71 16.33
CA GLY A 260 -7.35 -3.55 15.34
C GLY A 260 -6.56 -3.59 14.04
N ASP A 261 -7.24 -3.37 12.94
CA ASP A 261 -6.68 -3.36 11.59
C ASP A 261 -6.26 -1.96 11.10
N VAL A 262 -6.21 -0.98 12.01
CA VAL A 262 -5.82 0.40 11.70
C VAL A 262 -4.52 0.77 12.41
N MET A 263 -3.54 1.22 11.62
CA MET A 263 -2.38 1.95 12.09
C MET A 263 -2.70 3.46 12.06
N VAL A 264 -2.25 4.17 13.07
CA VAL A 264 -2.39 5.62 13.19
C VAL A 264 -1.03 6.27 13.12
N ASP A 265 -0.93 7.27 12.26
CA ASP A 265 0.25 8.11 12.10
C ASP A 265 -0.13 9.58 12.26
N ILE A 266 0.40 10.23 13.27
CA ILE A 266 0.11 11.63 13.59
C ILE A 266 1.39 12.42 13.55
N HIS A 267 1.40 13.51 12.82
CA HIS A 267 2.50 14.46 12.77
C HIS A 267 2.07 15.82 13.27
N ILE A 268 2.97 16.52 13.94
CA ILE A 268 2.84 17.94 14.24
C ILE A 268 4.13 18.62 13.78
N PHE A 269 3.99 19.70 13.05
CA PHE A 269 5.08 20.53 12.54
C PHE A 269 4.93 21.97 13.04
N ASP A 270 6.04 22.64 13.30
CA ASP A 270 6.03 24.07 13.73
C ASP A 270 7.39 24.72 13.49
N SER A 271 7.44 26.03 13.44
CA SER A 271 8.65 26.84 13.54
C SER A 271 9.05 27.16 15.00
N ALA A 272 8.21 26.80 15.96
CA ALA A 272 8.40 26.92 17.40
C ALA A 272 8.41 25.54 18.09
N PRO A 273 9.04 25.39 19.26
CA PRO A 273 9.13 24.13 19.97
C PRO A 273 7.76 23.49 20.21
N ILE A 274 7.65 22.19 19.88
CA ILE A 274 6.45 21.37 20.12
C ILE A 274 6.59 20.69 21.49
N SER A 275 5.57 20.85 22.34
CA SER A 275 5.58 20.20 23.66
C SER A 275 5.19 18.72 23.55
N LYS A 276 5.79 17.88 24.43
CA LYS A 276 5.36 16.49 24.56
C LYS A 276 3.87 16.35 24.87
N LYS A 277 3.26 17.34 25.55
CA LYS A 277 1.84 17.36 25.88
C LYS A 277 0.97 17.47 24.62
N ASP A 278 1.39 18.25 23.62
CA ASP A 278 0.59 18.47 22.42
C ASP A 278 0.40 17.17 21.63
N ILE A 279 1.52 16.51 21.29
CA ILE A 279 1.47 15.25 20.54
C ILE A 279 0.82 14.13 21.35
N ARG A 280 1.13 14.02 22.66
CA ARG A 280 0.52 13.03 23.56
C ARG A 280 -1.01 13.19 23.59
N THR A 281 -1.50 14.40 23.85
CA THR A 281 -2.93 14.64 23.96
C THR A 281 -3.67 14.31 22.66
N LEU A 282 -3.09 14.64 21.51
CA LEU A 282 -3.68 14.32 20.22
C LEU A 282 -3.74 12.81 19.98
N ALA A 283 -2.63 12.10 20.29
CA ALA A 283 -2.54 10.64 20.16
C ALA A 283 -3.52 9.90 21.08
N GLU A 284 -3.59 10.28 22.36
CA GLU A 284 -4.53 9.68 23.32
C GLU A 284 -5.99 9.88 22.88
N ARG A 285 -6.35 11.08 22.45
CA ARG A 285 -7.70 11.37 21.94
C ARG A 285 -8.02 10.59 20.65
N GLN A 286 -7.05 10.41 19.76
CA GLN A 286 -7.26 9.57 18.58
C GLN A 286 -7.42 8.09 18.97
N LEU A 287 -6.66 7.62 19.93
CA LEU A 287 -6.76 6.24 20.43
C LEU A 287 -8.14 5.96 21.08
N GLU A 288 -8.73 6.92 21.77
CA GLU A 288 -10.07 6.81 22.35
C GLU A 288 -11.17 6.67 21.29
N ARG A 289 -10.91 7.11 20.05
CA ARG A 289 -11.86 7.02 18.94
C ARG A 289 -11.88 5.66 18.24
N LEU A 290 -10.79 4.93 18.34
CA LEU A 290 -10.63 3.58 17.81
C LEU A 290 -11.07 2.53 18.84
#